data_9b72d521620bb5ed917a526dfd5a27d8
#
_entry.id   9b72d521620bb5ed917a526dfd5a27d8
#
_cell.length_a   1.000
_cell.length_b   1.000
_cell.length_c   1.000
_cell.angle_alpha   90.00
_cell.angle_beta   90.00
_cell.angle_gamma   90.00
#
_symmetry.space_group_name_H-M   'P 1'
#
loop_
_entity.id
_entity.type
_entity.pdbx_description
1 polymer ?
#
loop_
_entity_poly.entity_id
_entity_poly.type
_entity_poly.pdbx_seq_one_letter_code
_entity_poly.pdbx_strand_id
1 'polypeptide(L)'
;MSKFSVKFRGVRGSYPIADKDFLQYGGNTSCVEVNVNGHLIILDAGTGLINVGNELLGKYIASGLDSNERTPMKATVLISHIHQDHLQGFTFFRPLHIPSSQINVFGNVNYNESLADELSELLFGKSFPLD
;
A
#
# COMPACT_ATOMS: atom_id res chain seq x y z
N MET A 1 12.24 22.59 10.86
CA MET A 1 11.61 21.70 11.87
C MET A 1 11.35 20.34 11.25
N SER A 2 11.66 19.29 11.98
CA SER A 2 11.31 17.94 11.58
C SER A 2 9.78 17.74 11.65
N LYS A 3 9.25 17.01 10.66
CA LYS A 3 7.83 16.67 10.61
C LYS A 3 7.68 15.17 10.77
N PHE A 4 6.78 14.78 11.63
CA PHE A 4 6.42 13.39 11.85
C PHE A 4 4.90 13.29 11.97
N SER A 5 4.30 12.43 11.17
CA SER A 5 2.87 12.18 11.24
C SER A 5 2.55 10.70 11.10
N VAL A 6 1.48 10.28 11.74
CA VAL A 6 0.94 8.92 11.66
C VAL A 6 -0.52 9.03 11.29
N LYS A 7 -0.94 8.30 10.27
CA LYS A 7 -2.32 8.27 9.82
C LYS A 7 -2.79 6.82 9.68
N PHE A 8 -3.85 6.47 10.40
CA PHE A 8 -4.45 5.15 10.30
C PHE A 8 -5.30 5.08 9.04
N ARG A 9 -4.92 4.20 8.11
CA ARG A 9 -5.61 4.02 6.83
C ARG A 9 -6.56 2.83 6.84
N GLY A 10 -6.30 1.85 7.69
CA GLY A 10 -7.15 0.70 7.91
C GLY A 10 -6.85 0.07 9.25
N VAL A 11 -7.90 -0.25 10.00
CA VAL A 11 -7.77 -0.79 11.36
C VAL A 11 -8.62 -2.03 11.61
N ARG A 12 -9.28 -2.53 10.56
CA ARG A 12 -10.11 -3.72 10.68
C ARG A 12 -9.27 -4.99 10.48
N GLY A 13 -9.49 -5.99 11.34
CA GLY A 13 -8.87 -7.30 11.21
C GLY A 13 -9.65 -8.26 10.34
N SER A 14 -8.96 -9.22 9.75
CA SER A 14 -9.45 -10.40 9.03
C SER A 14 -10.04 -10.14 7.65
N TYR A 15 -10.99 -9.25 7.51
CA TYR A 15 -11.61 -8.96 6.21
C TYR A 15 -12.14 -7.52 6.16
N PRO A 16 -12.16 -6.90 4.97
CA PRO A 16 -12.73 -5.56 4.82
C PRO A 16 -14.25 -5.63 4.84
N ILE A 17 -14.88 -4.54 5.29
CA ILE A 17 -16.34 -4.46 5.30
C ILE A 17 -16.79 -3.04 4.90
N ALA A 18 -17.81 -2.99 4.04
CA ALA A 18 -18.43 -1.74 3.61
C ALA A 18 -19.84 -1.69 4.17
N ASP A 19 -19.98 -1.27 5.42
CA ASP A 19 -21.25 -1.22 6.13
C ASP A 19 -21.32 0.07 6.96
N LYS A 20 -22.52 0.63 7.06
CA LYS A 20 -22.78 1.86 7.80
C LYS A 20 -22.40 1.77 9.28
N ASP A 21 -22.44 0.57 9.86
CA ASP A 21 -22.10 0.34 11.26
C ASP A 21 -20.61 0.39 11.53
N PHE A 22 -19.78 0.47 10.48
CA PHE A 22 -18.32 0.51 10.55
C PHE A 22 -17.72 1.86 10.10
N LEU A 23 -18.51 2.92 10.10
CA LEU A 23 -18.04 4.22 9.61
C LEU A 23 -17.10 4.95 10.58
N GLN A 24 -17.19 4.68 11.87
CA GLN A 24 -16.40 5.41 12.88
C GLN A 24 -14.89 5.23 12.66
N TYR A 25 -14.45 4.00 12.44
CA TYR A 25 -13.04 3.67 12.18
C TYR A 25 -12.80 3.18 10.76
N GLY A 26 -13.86 2.97 10.00
CA GLY A 26 -13.83 2.44 8.65
C GLY A 26 -13.72 0.92 8.59
N GLY A 27 -13.96 0.37 7.40
CA GLY A 27 -13.96 -1.06 7.15
C GLY A 27 -12.72 -1.58 6.42
N ASN A 28 -11.70 -0.75 6.21
CA ASN A 28 -10.47 -1.17 5.56
C ASN A 28 -9.56 -1.95 6.50
N THR A 29 -8.87 -2.95 5.95
CA THR A 29 -7.92 -3.75 6.72
C THR A 29 -6.57 -3.04 6.89
N SER A 30 -5.73 -3.60 7.73
CA SER A 30 -4.57 -3.02 8.39
C SER A 30 -3.63 -2.26 7.46
N CYS A 31 -3.50 -0.98 7.67
CA CYS A 31 -2.54 -0.11 6.99
C CYS A 31 -2.34 1.17 7.80
N VAL A 32 -1.10 1.49 8.11
CA VAL A 32 -0.73 2.72 8.83
C VAL A 32 0.27 3.49 7.98
N GLU A 33 -0.03 4.75 7.71
CA GLU A 33 0.86 5.65 6.99
C GLU A 33 1.68 6.46 7.97
N VAL A 34 3.00 6.37 7.86
CA VAL A 34 3.94 7.16 8.66
C VAL A 34 4.72 8.07 7.71
N ASN A 35 4.73 9.36 8.01
CA ASN A 35 5.49 10.32 7.23
C ASN A 35 6.55 10.97 8.12
N VAL A 36 7.81 10.83 7.73
CA VAL A 36 8.95 11.36 8.46
C VAL A 36 9.76 12.25 7.52
N ASN A 37 9.63 13.56 7.70
CA ASN A 37 10.34 14.55 6.87
C ASN A 37 10.16 14.31 5.36
N GLY A 38 8.95 13.96 4.94
CA GLY A 38 8.64 13.68 3.54
C GLY A 38 8.91 12.26 3.09
N HIS A 39 9.49 11.41 3.94
CA HIS A 39 9.66 9.97 3.64
C HIS A 39 8.40 9.22 4.06
N LEU A 40 7.80 8.52 3.09
CA LEU A 40 6.59 7.74 3.31
C LEU A 40 6.95 6.31 3.70
N ILE A 41 6.53 5.91 4.89
CA ILE A 41 6.65 4.54 5.40
C ILE A 41 5.24 4.01 5.64
N ILE A 42 4.96 2.83 5.14
CA ILE A 42 3.66 2.20 5.27
C ILE A 42 3.83 0.91 6.08
N LEU A 43 3.02 0.77 7.13
CA LEU A 43 3.01 -0.42 7.98
C LEU A 43 1.80 -1.26 7.60
N ASP A 44 2.06 -2.41 7.00
CA ASP A 44 1.11 -3.34 6.43
C ASP A 44 0.33 -2.80 5.22
N ALA A 45 -0.09 -3.72 4.36
CA ALA A 45 -0.67 -3.44 3.06
C ALA A 45 -2.06 -4.04 2.90
N GLY A 46 -2.91 -3.86 3.92
CA GLY A 46 -4.32 -4.19 3.83
C GLY A 46 -5.06 -3.26 2.87
N THR A 47 -6.37 -3.37 2.82
CA THR A 47 -7.18 -2.58 1.87
C THR A 47 -7.07 -1.08 2.09
N GLY A 48 -6.65 -0.63 3.28
CA GLY A 48 -6.35 0.80 3.53
C GLY A 48 -5.26 1.37 2.63
N LEU A 49 -4.39 0.52 2.07
CA LEU A 49 -3.34 0.93 1.14
C LEU A 49 -3.90 1.47 -0.18
N ILE A 50 -5.07 1.04 -0.59
CA ILE A 50 -5.67 1.44 -1.87
C ILE A 50 -5.83 2.96 -1.95
N ASN A 51 -6.38 3.57 -0.93
CA ASN A 51 -6.55 5.02 -0.89
C ASN A 51 -5.22 5.77 -0.79
N VAL A 52 -4.23 5.21 -0.08
CA VAL A 52 -2.87 5.77 -0.08
C VAL A 52 -2.32 5.83 -1.50
N GLY A 53 -2.46 4.74 -2.25
CA GLY A 53 -2.01 4.67 -3.64
C GLY A 53 -2.73 5.68 -4.53
N ASN A 54 -4.02 5.83 -4.37
CA ASN A 54 -4.81 6.79 -5.15
C ASN A 54 -4.39 8.23 -4.86
N GLU A 55 -4.11 8.57 -3.60
CA GLU A 55 -3.62 9.90 -3.24
C GLU A 55 -2.21 10.16 -3.79
N LEU A 56 -1.31 9.17 -3.71
CA LEU A 56 0.02 9.28 -4.30
C LEU A 56 -0.05 9.50 -5.81
N LEU A 57 -0.90 8.75 -6.49
CA LEU A 57 -1.08 8.88 -7.92
C LEU A 57 -1.61 10.27 -8.31
N GLY A 58 -2.55 10.81 -7.54
CA GLY A 58 -3.05 12.17 -7.75
C GLY A 58 -1.95 13.21 -7.65
N LYS A 59 -1.10 13.12 -6.63
CA LYS A 59 0.06 14.01 -6.46
C LYS A 59 1.07 13.84 -7.60
N TYR A 60 1.31 12.60 -8.03
CA TYR A 60 2.20 12.29 -9.13
C TYR A 60 1.73 12.97 -10.43
N ILE A 61 0.45 12.82 -10.77
CA ILE A 61 -0.13 13.43 -11.96
C ILE A 61 -0.05 14.95 -11.90
N ALA A 62 -0.31 15.53 -10.73
CA ALA A 62 -0.28 16.98 -10.53
C ALA A 62 1.14 17.56 -10.53
N SER A 63 2.18 16.74 -10.41
CA SER A 63 3.58 17.21 -10.34
C SER A 63 4.19 17.57 -11.70
N GLY A 64 3.56 17.24 -12.82
CA GLY A 64 4.04 17.58 -14.15
C GLY A 64 3.02 17.25 -15.23
N LEU A 65 3.11 17.95 -16.38
CA LEU A 65 2.21 17.73 -17.52
C LEU A 65 2.51 16.41 -18.22
N ASP A 66 3.80 16.11 -18.41
CA ASP A 66 4.26 14.89 -19.06
C ASP A 66 4.87 13.93 -18.04
N SER A 67 4.83 12.64 -18.34
CA SER A 67 5.33 11.60 -17.44
C SER A 67 6.81 11.77 -17.06
N ASN A 68 7.63 12.28 -17.97
CA ASN A 68 9.05 12.54 -17.72
C ASN A 68 9.33 13.79 -16.86
N GLU A 69 8.34 14.65 -16.68
CA GLU A 69 8.42 15.84 -15.82
C GLU A 69 7.91 15.58 -14.40
N ARG A 70 7.21 14.48 -14.21
CA ARG A 70 6.57 14.15 -12.92
C ARG A 70 7.57 13.62 -11.92
N THR A 71 7.33 13.96 -10.65
CA THR A 71 8.13 13.47 -9.53
C THR A 71 7.78 12.00 -9.24
N PRO A 72 8.75 11.07 -9.32
CA PRO A 72 8.46 9.66 -9.04
C PRO A 72 7.88 9.41 -7.66
N MET A 73 6.91 8.51 -7.58
CA MET A 73 6.35 8.07 -6.31
C MET A 73 7.33 7.16 -5.59
N LYS A 74 7.55 7.41 -4.28
CA LYS A 74 8.47 6.64 -3.46
C LYS A 74 7.80 6.27 -2.14
N ALA A 75 7.92 5.01 -1.75
CA ALA A 75 7.43 4.55 -0.46
C ALA A 75 8.22 3.32 0.00
N THR A 76 8.28 3.15 1.31
CA THR A 76 8.78 1.93 1.96
C THR A 76 7.61 1.26 2.65
N VAL A 77 7.38 -0.01 2.35
CA VAL A 77 6.29 -0.79 2.95
C VAL A 77 6.89 -1.89 3.82
N LEU A 78 6.49 -1.90 5.07
CA LEU A 78 6.93 -2.91 6.05
C LEU A 78 5.76 -3.83 6.35
N ILE A 79 5.93 -5.13 6.09
CA ILE A 79 4.90 -6.15 6.26
C ILE A 79 5.16 -6.92 7.55
N SER A 80 4.19 -6.91 8.45
CA SER A 80 4.28 -7.63 9.73
C SER A 80 4.19 -9.14 9.54
N HIS A 81 3.27 -9.61 8.71
CA HIS A 81 3.07 -11.02 8.37
C HIS A 81 2.23 -11.13 7.09
N ILE A 82 2.17 -12.33 6.51
CA ILE A 82 1.62 -12.56 5.17
C ILE A 82 0.13 -12.93 5.13
N HIS A 83 -0.64 -12.71 6.19
CA HIS A 83 -2.09 -12.91 6.13
C HIS A 83 -2.72 -11.95 5.11
N GLN A 84 -3.80 -12.38 4.47
CA GLN A 84 -4.45 -11.63 3.38
C GLN A 84 -4.86 -10.21 3.76
N ASP A 85 -5.37 -10.03 4.97
CA ASP A 85 -5.81 -8.72 5.46
C ASP A 85 -4.65 -7.71 5.64
N HIS A 86 -3.40 -8.18 5.55
CA HIS A 86 -2.19 -7.36 5.60
C HIS A 86 -1.49 -7.22 4.24
N LEU A 87 -1.96 -7.91 3.19
CA LEU A 87 -1.34 -7.90 1.86
C LEU A 87 -2.29 -7.54 0.72
N GLN A 88 -3.59 -7.76 0.89
CA GLN A 88 -4.53 -7.70 -0.25
C GLN A 88 -4.65 -6.31 -0.89
N GLY A 89 -4.27 -5.26 -0.18
CA GLY A 89 -4.26 -3.90 -0.74
C GLY A 89 -3.24 -3.68 -1.86
N PHE A 90 -2.20 -4.51 -1.93
CA PHE A 90 -1.23 -4.42 -3.02
C PHE A 90 -1.85 -4.65 -4.40
N THR A 91 -2.86 -5.51 -4.50
CA THR A 91 -3.52 -5.83 -5.76
C THR A 91 -3.99 -4.57 -6.48
N PHE A 92 -4.48 -3.58 -5.74
CA PHE A 92 -5.00 -2.34 -6.28
C PHE A 92 -4.19 -1.11 -5.85
N PHE A 93 -2.94 -1.32 -5.46
CA PHE A 93 -2.00 -0.24 -5.15
C PHE A 93 -1.42 0.30 -6.46
N ARG A 94 -2.09 1.29 -7.01
CA ARG A 94 -1.83 1.82 -8.36
C ARG A 94 -0.40 2.28 -8.63
N PRO A 95 0.35 2.84 -7.67
CA PRO A 95 1.76 3.19 -7.91
C PRO A 95 2.63 2.04 -8.41
N LEU A 96 2.31 0.77 -8.07
CA LEU A 96 3.06 -0.40 -8.57
C LEU A 96 2.99 -0.56 -10.08
N HIS A 97 1.98 0.01 -10.73
CA HIS A 97 1.77 -0.09 -12.18
C HIS A 97 2.39 1.08 -12.95
N ILE A 98 3.05 1.99 -12.27
CA ILE A 98 3.76 3.12 -12.89
C ILE A 98 5.27 2.82 -12.87
N PRO A 99 5.91 2.70 -14.06
CA PRO A 99 7.31 2.23 -14.13
C PRO A 99 8.33 3.07 -13.36
N SER A 100 8.08 4.37 -13.19
CA SER A 100 8.98 5.26 -12.45
C SER A 100 8.87 5.14 -10.93
N SER A 101 7.88 4.42 -10.43
CA SER A 101 7.67 4.26 -8.98
C SER A 101 8.81 3.48 -8.33
N GLN A 102 9.18 3.92 -7.12
CA GLN A 102 10.22 3.30 -6.29
C GLN A 102 9.59 2.83 -4.98
N ILE A 103 9.09 1.61 -4.99
CA ILE A 103 8.42 1.01 -3.84
C ILE A 103 9.30 -0.12 -3.30
N ASN A 104 9.80 0.05 -2.08
CA ASN A 104 10.60 -0.95 -1.40
C ASN A 104 9.74 -1.67 -0.37
N VAL A 105 9.71 -2.99 -0.43
CA VAL A 105 8.90 -3.81 0.47
C VAL A 105 9.79 -4.72 1.30
N PHE A 106 9.60 -4.70 2.61
CA PHE A 106 10.34 -5.51 3.57
C PHE A 106 9.36 -6.30 4.45
N GLY A 107 9.73 -7.53 4.78
CA GLY A 107 8.94 -8.37 5.66
C GLY A 107 9.71 -9.61 6.09
N ASN A 108 9.15 -10.34 7.05
CA ASN A 108 9.77 -11.58 7.52
C ASN A 108 9.62 -12.70 6.51
N VAL A 109 10.63 -13.57 6.49
CA VAL A 109 10.55 -14.88 5.84
C VAL A 109 9.88 -15.84 6.82
N ASN A 110 8.73 -16.39 6.46
CA ASN A 110 8.03 -17.40 7.27
C ASN A 110 8.32 -18.80 6.71
N TYR A 111 9.01 -19.61 7.48
CA TYR A 111 9.30 -21.03 7.22
C TYR A 111 9.79 -21.33 5.79
N ASN A 112 8.91 -21.70 4.87
CA ASN A 112 9.26 -22.12 3.51
C ASN A 112 8.81 -21.14 2.42
N GLU A 113 8.19 -20.04 2.81
CA GLU A 113 7.65 -19.05 1.85
C GLU A 113 8.28 -17.69 2.09
N SER A 114 8.80 -17.09 1.02
CA SER A 114 9.33 -15.72 1.07
C SER A 114 8.21 -14.72 0.80
N LEU A 115 8.35 -13.52 1.33
CA LEU A 115 7.45 -12.40 1.01
C LEU A 115 7.43 -12.13 -0.51
N ALA A 116 8.57 -12.27 -1.18
CA ALA A 116 8.67 -12.10 -2.63
C ALA A 116 7.77 -13.08 -3.39
N ASP A 117 7.73 -14.35 -2.96
CA ASP A 117 6.90 -15.37 -3.58
C ASP A 117 5.41 -15.07 -3.38
N GLU A 118 5.01 -14.68 -2.17
CA GLU A 118 3.63 -14.31 -1.87
C GLU A 118 3.19 -13.08 -2.68
N LEU A 119 4.01 -12.06 -2.76
CA LEU A 119 3.70 -10.87 -3.56
C LEU A 119 3.66 -11.18 -5.05
N SER A 120 4.54 -12.05 -5.54
CA SER A 120 4.55 -12.48 -6.93
C SER A 120 3.25 -13.21 -7.29
N GLU A 121 2.80 -14.13 -6.45
CA GLU A 121 1.53 -14.82 -6.66
C GLU A 121 0.34 -13.86 -6.60
N LEU A 122 0.33 -12.94 -5.65
CA LEU A 122 -0.73 -11.95 -5.50
C LEU A 122 -0.84 -11.01 -6.72
N LEU A 123 0.31 -10.57 -7.25
CA LEU A 123 0.36 -9.56 -8.32
C LEU A 123 0.38 -10.15 -9.72
N PHE A 124 0.88 -11.36 -9.90
CA PHE A 124 1.08 -11.98 -11.21
C PHE A 124 0.43 -13.36 -11.34
N GLY A 125 -0.24 -13.82 -10.28
CA GLY A 125 -0.97 -15.09 -10.30
C GLY A 125 -2.22 -15.03 -11.17
N LYS A 126 -2.79 -16.18 -11.45
CA LYS A 126 -3.96 -16.33 -12.33
C LYS A 126 -5.21 -15.58 -11.85
N SER A 127 -5.27 -15.29 -10.56
CA SER A 127 -6.41 -14.57 -9.98
C SER A 127 -6.29 -13.06 -10.06
N PHE A 128 -5.17 -12.52 -10.56
CA PHE A 128 -4.98 -11.09 -10.69
C PHE A 128 -5.81 -10.55 -11.86
N PRO A 129 -6.62 -9.49 -11.64
CA PRO A 129 -7.61 -9.05 -12.64
C PRO A 129 -7.04 -8.23 -13.80
N LEU A 130 -5.76 -7.89 -13.78
CA LEU A 130 -5.13 -7.07 -14.82
C LEU A 130 -4.09 -7.91 -15.57
N ASP A 131 -4.14 -7.83 -16.88
CA ASP A 131 -3.14 -8.47 -17.76
C ASP A 131 -1.87 -7.61 -17.89
#